data_bbdfd9f3bc6c6d947d5f84f19a290b74
#
_entry.id   bbdfd9f3bc6c6d947d5f84f19a290b74
#
_cell.length_a   1.000
_cell.length_b   1.000
_cell.length_c   1.000
_cell.angle_alpha   90.00
_cell.angle_beta   90.00
_cell.angle_gamma   90.00
#
_symmetry.space_group_name_H-M   'P 1'
#
loop_
_entity.id
_entity.type
_entity.pdbx_description
1 polymer ?
#
loop_
_entity_poly.entity_id
_entity_poly.type
_entity_poly.pdbx_seq_one_letter_code
_entity_poly.pdbx_strand_id
1 'polypeptide(L)'
;MAVIGYCRVSTQDQTVDNQKLQIEKVHKVDKWFIDEAVSGATKATSRDGFRDMMNYVRCDDTLVVVAIDRLGRNTADVLSNVESLQTKGVRVVSLREGFDLSTPIGKAMLTMMAGLADLEKDLISERRKAGIERAKAEGVHMGRPVKASSEAVQTLISQGKTRLQIQEELGISRATYYRLAK
;
A
#
# COMPACT_ATOMS: atom_id res chain seq x y z
N MET A 1 25.40 6.04 22.11
CA MET A 1 25.29 5.13 20.96
C MET A 1 24.42 3.94 21.37
N ALA A 2 23.16 3.98 21.05
CA ALA A 2 22.21 2.93 21.36
C ALA A 2 21.75 2.21 20.07
N VAL A 3 21.38 0.92 20.18
CA VAL A 3 20.80 0.16 19.08
C VAL A 3 19.29 0.09 19.27
N ILE A 4 18.57 0.68 18.33
CA ILE A 4 17.11 0.77 18.34
C ILE A 4 16.54 -0.19 17.30
N GLY A 5 15.61 -1.05 17.71
CA GLY A 5 14.86 -1.91 16.80
C GLY A 5 13.50 -1.30 16.46
N TYR A 6 13.13 -1.29 15.17
CA TYR A 6 11.78 -0.93 14.76
C TYR A 6 11.12 -2.08 14.00
N CYS A 7 9.93 -2.46 14.42
CA CYS A 7 9.11 -3.51 13.83
C CYS A 7 7.74 -2.98 13.39
N ARG A 8 7.23 -3.49 12.26
CA ARG A 8 5.86 -3.23 11.79
C ARG A 8 5.22 -4.51 11.29
N VAL A 9 4.01 -4.81 11.72
CA VAL A 9 3.18 -5.91 11.23
C VAL A 9 1.83 -5.40 10.76
N SER A 10 1.32 -5.92 9.64
CA SER A 10 0.03 -5.52 9.06
C SER A 10 -1.12 -6.41 9.50
N THR A 11 -0.85 -7.64 9.94
CA THR A 11 -1.82 -8.63 10.43
C THR A 11 -1.28 -9.33 11.67
N GLN A 12 -2.18 -9.90 12.47
CA GLN A 12 -1.81 -10.66 13.68
C GLN A 12 -1.00 -11.94 13.39
N ASP A 13 -1.03 -12.45 12.15
CA ASP A 13 -0.32 -13.68 11.77
C ASP A 13 1.20 -13.50 11.55
N GLN A 14 1.66 -12.27 11.32
CA GLN A 14 3.08 -11.96 11.31
C GLN A 14 3.49 -11.48 12.69
N THR A 15 4.02 -12.35 13.50
CA THR A 15 4.42 -12.00 14.87
C THR A 15 5.59 -11.02 14.86
N VAL A 16 5.47 -9.95 15.64
CA VAL A 16 6.55 -9.00 15.97
C VAL A 16 7.77 -9.76 16.46
N ASP A 17 7.56 -10.85 17.20
CA ASP A 17 8.59 -11.69 17.77
C ASP A 17 9.53 -12.28 16.71
N ASN A 18 9.03 -12.68 15.54
CA ASN A 18 9.87 -13.15 14.45
C ASN A 18 10.82 -12.06 13.93
N GLN A 19 10.35 -10.80 13.87
CA GLN A 19 11.19 -9.67 13.46
C GLN A 19 12.24 -9.37 14.54
N LYS A 20 11.84 -9.35 15.81
CA LYS A 20 12.77 -9.18 16.93
C LYS A 20 13.86 -10.26 16.92
N LEU A 21 13.49 -11.53 16.85
CA LEU A 21 14.44 -12.65 16.80
C LEU A 21 15.44 -12.53 15.63
N GLN A 22 15.00 -12.05 14.46
CA GLN A 22 15.92 -11.83 13.34
C GLN A 22 16.94 -10.73 13.64
N ILE A 23 16.51 -9.64 14.25
CA ILE A 23 17.38 -8.51 14.61
C ILE A 23 18.33 -8.92 15.75
N GLU A 24 17.83 -9.59 16.78
CA GLU A 24 18.59 -10.01 17.96
C GLU A 24 19.70 -11.03 17.66
N LYS A 25 19.58 -11.78 16.56
CA LYS A 25 20.65 -12.67 16.09
C LYS A 25 21.93 -11.92 15.68
N VAL A 26 21.81 -10.66 15.30
CA VAL A 26 22.91 -9.86 14.72
C VAL A 26 23.23 -8.65 15.60
N HIS A 27 22.23 -8.07 16.26
CA HIS A 27 22.36 -6.85 17.05
C HIS A 27 21.72 -7.03 18.43
N LYS A 28 22.43 -6.58 19.49
CA LYS A 28 21.82 -6.42 20.81
C LYS A 28 21.03 -5.12 20.83
N VAL A 29 19.71 -5.19 20.93
CA VAL A 29 18.82 -4.03 20.87
C VAL A 29 18.57 -3.50 22.28
N ASP A 30 18.75 -2.18 22.44
CA ASP A 30 18.54 -1.49 23.72
C ASP A 30 17.09 -1.00 23.88
N LYS A 31 16.41 -0.66 22.76
CA LYS A 31 15.04 -0.16 22.79
C LYS A 31 14.27 -0.60 21.56
N TRP A 32 13.03 -1.03 21.75
CA TRP A 32 12.11 -1.41 20.69
C TRP A 32 10.99 -0.38 20.49
N PHE A 33 10.66 -0.14 19.22
CA PHE A 33 9.45 0.57 18.80
C PHE A 33 8.67 -0.32 17.82
N ILE A 34 7.35 -0.35 17.99
CA ILE A 34 6.52 -1.35 17.32
C ILE A 34 5.22 -0.69 16.85
N ASP A 35 4.84 -0.99 15.61
CA ASP A 35 3.53 -0.69 15.08
C ASP A 35 2.81 -1.99 14.71
N GLU A 36 1.81 -2.37 15.51
CA GLU A 36 0.98 -3.56 15.30
C GLU A 36 -0.30 -3.21 14.55
N ALA A 37 -0.76 -4.13 13.70
CA ALA A 37 -1.98 -3.99 12.90
C ALA A 37 -2.02 -2.72 12.00
N VAL A 38 -0.84 -2.23 11.59
CA VAL A 38 -0.70 -1.05 10.74
C VAL A 38 -0.35 -1.45 9.31
N SER A 39 -1.23 -1.11 8.36
CA SER A 39 -1.01 -1.37 6.93
C SER A 39 0.29 -0.71 6.43
N GLY A 40 1.02 -1.42 5.55
CA GLY A 40 2.17 -0.86 4.85
C GLY A 40 1.83 0.36 3.99
N ALA A 41 0.57 0.51 3.56
CA ALA A 41 0.09 1.68 2.81
C ALA A 41 -0.02 2.96 3.67
N THR A 42 -0.03 2.84 5.01
CA THR A 42 -0.03 3.99 5.92
C THR A 42 1.32 4.68 5.89
N LYS A 43 1.35 6.02 5.72
CA LYS A 43 2.57 6.81 5.78
C LYS A 43 3.30 6.58 7.11
N ALA A 44 4.62 6.39 7.07
CA ALA A 44 5.39 6.04 8.28
C ALA A 44 5.24 7.07 9.40
N THR A 45 5.29 8.35 9.09
CA THR A 45 5.12 9.45 10.05
C THR A 45 3.74 9.54 10.71
N SER A 46 2.74 8.81 10.18
CA SER A 46 1.39 8.70 10.76
C SER A 46 1.24 7.49 11.68
N ARG A 47 2.28 6.66 11.81
CA ARG A 47 2.32 5.51 12.71
C ARG A 47 2.87 5.95 14.06
N ASP A 48 2.22 5.56 15.14
CA ASP A 48 2.59 6.04 16.48
C ASP A 48 3.97 5.54 16.90
N GLY A 49 4.25 4.23 16.74
CA GLY A 49 5.55 3.65 17.07
C GLY A 49 6.69 4.24 16.24
N PHE A 50 6.46 4.52 14.93
CA PHE A 50 7.46 5.18 14.09
C PHE A 50 7.72 6.63 14.55
N ARG A 51 6.67 7.38 14.86
CA ARG A 51 6.79 8.75 15.33
C ARG A 51 7.55 8.83 16.67
N ASP A 52 7.21 7.92 17.59
CA ASP A 52 7.89 7.85 18.89
C ASP A 52 9.36 7.46 18.73
N MET A 53 9.67 6.52 17.84
CA MET A 53 11.05 6.18 17.47
C MET A 53 11.79 7.40 16.91
N MET A 54 11.18 8.12 15.95
CA MET A 54 11.79 9.32 15.37
C MET A 54 12.06 10.41 16.42
N ASN A 55 11.22 10.53 17.44
CA ASN A 55 11.44 11.49 18.55
C ASN A 55 12.49 11.01 19.56
N TYR A 56 12.68 9.70 19.67
CA TYR A 56 13.61 9.11 20.63
C TYR A 56 15.06 9.09 20.16
N VAL A 57 15.30 8.77 18.88
CA VAL A 57 16.64 8.56 18.32
C VAL A 57 17.48 9.83 18.37
N ARG A 58 18.78 9.67 18.64
CA ARG A 58 19.77 10.73 18.77
C ARG A 58 20.97 10.48 17.86
N CYS A 59 21.84 11.46 17.75
CA CYS A 59 23.11 11.33 17.05
C CYS A 59 23.88 10.09 17.56
N ASP A 60 24.53 9.39 16.63
CA ASP A 60 25.32 8.17 16.85
C ASP A 60 24.50 6.93 17.27
N ASP A 61 23.17 7.00 17.30
CA ASP A 61 22.35 5.81 17.47
C ASP A 61 22.25 5.02 16.16
N THR A 62 22.00 3.71 16.29
CA THR A 62 21.79 2.82 15.16
C THR A 62 20.34 2.29 15.16
N LEU A 63 19.58 2.63 14.12
CA LEU A 63 18.26 2.06 13.86
C LEU A 63 18.42 0.78 13.02
N VAL A 64 17.87 -0.31 13.51
CA VAL A 64 17.88 -1.61 12.83
C VAL A 64 16.45 -2.01 12.48
N VAL A 65 16.25 -2.37 11.22
CA VAL A 65 14.97 -2.92 10.71
C VAL A 65 15.22 -4.23 9.99
N VAL A 66 14.21 -5.10 9.95
CA VAL A 66 14.31 -6.35 9.17
C VAL A 66 14.37 -6.05 7.68
N ALA A 67 13.62 -5.06 7.21
CA ALA A 67 13.55 -4.69 5.80
C ALA A 67 13.16 -3.23 5.62
N ILE A 68 13.56 -2.62 4.50
CA ILE A 68 13.34 -1.19 4.21
C ILE A 68 11.84 -0.82 4.10
N ASP A 69 10.99 -1.77 3.72
CA ASP A 69 9.54 -1.56 3.62
C ASP A 69 8.86 -1.29 4.99
N ARG A 70 9.60 -1.46 6.09
CA ARG A 70 9.15 -1.04 7.43
C ARG A 70 9.21 0.47 7.57
N LEU A 71 10.17 1.14 6.91
CA LEU A 71 10.47 2.57 7.05
C LEU A 71 9.57 3.50 6.22
N GLY A 72 8.71 2.97 5.34
CA GLY A 72 7.82 3.81 4.54
C GLY A 72 6.73 3.01 3.84
N ARG A 73 5.78 3.71 3.20
CA ARG A 73 4.70 3.13 2.39
C ARG A 73 5.11 2.89 0.92
N ASN A 74 6.10 3.61 0.46
CA ASN A 74 6.71 3.50 -0.86
C ASN A 74 8.17 3.97 -0.77
N THR A 75 8.92 3.80 -1.85
CA THR A 75 10.35 4.10 -1.88
C THR A 75 10.67 5.57 -1.62
N ALA A 76 9.85 6.50 -2.11
CA ALA A 76 10.02 7.93 -1.85
C ALA A 76 9.84 8.27 -0.35
N ASP A 77 8.85 7.64 0.32
CA ASP A 77 8.62 7.79 1.76
C ASP A 77 9.80 7.20 2.56
N VAL A 78 10.34 6.05 2.15
CA VAL A 78 11.54 5.45 2.75
C VAL A 78 12.75 6.34 2.61
N LEU A 79 13.02 6.87 1.40
CA LEU A 79 14.13 7.80 1.15
C LEU A 79 14.06 9.02 2.07
N SER A 80 12.91 9.68 2.12
CA SER A 80 12.69 10.86 2.96
C SER A 80 12.92 10.57 4.45
N ASN A 81 12.45 9.42 4.92
CA ASN A 81 12.62 9.02 6.33
C ASN A 81 14.09 8.65 6.64
N VAL A 82 14.78 7.97 5.73
CA VAL A 82 16.22 7.68 5.87
C VAL A 82 17.04 8.97 5.86
N GLU A 83 16.76 9.93 4.98
CA GLU A 83 17.41 11.24 4.96
C GLU A 83 17.17 12.03 6.27
N SER A 84 15.95 11.97 6.80
CA SER A 84 15.62 12.61 8.09
C SER A 84 16.42 12.00 9.25
N LEU A 85 16.60 10.67 9.26
CA LEU A 85 17.42 9.96 10.25
C LEU A 85 18.90 10.29 10.10
N GLN A 86 19.41 10.32 8.87
CA GLN A 86 20.80 10.72 8.59
C GLN A 86 21.10 12.17 9.03
N THR A 87 20.16 13.09 8.80
CA THR A 87 20.30 14.49 9.26
C THR A 87 20.41 14.58 10.79
N LYS A 88 19.79 13.63 11.51
CA LYS A 88 19.94 13.49 12.97
C LYS A 88 21.22 12.76 13.39
N GLY A 89 22.04 12.29 12.44
CA GLY A 89 23.25 11.52 12.73
C GLY A 89 22.97 10.05 13.10
N VAL A 90 21.80 9.51 12.75
CA VAL A 90 21.39 8.12 13.05
C VAL A 90 21.81 7.20 11.91
N ARG A 91 22.50 6.09 12.23
CA ARG A 91 22.75 5.00 11.28
C ARG A 91 21.48 4.20 11.05
N VAL A 92 21.23 3.78 9.81
CA VAL A 92 20.07 2.97 9.46
C VAL A 92 20.54 1.69 8.78
N VAL A 93 20.26 0.54 9.41
CA VAL A 93 20.67 -0.79 8.93
C VAL A 93 19.43 -1.61 8.60
N SER A 94 19.39 -2.17 7.41
CA SER A 94 18.38 -3.14 6.99
C SER A 94 18.99 -4.54 6.83
N LEU A 95 18.42 -5.51 7.53
CA LEU A 95 18.97 -6.87 7.55
C LEU A 95 18.71 -7.62 6.26
N ARG A 96 17.50 -7.50 5.68
CA ARG A 96 17.12 -8.22 4.46
C ARG A 96 17.96 -7.78 3.27
N GLU A 97 18.15 -6.50 3.13
CA GLU A 97 18.92 -5.93 2.05
C GLU A 97 20.43 -6.02 2.30
N GLY A 98 20.85 -6.24 3.54
CA GLY A 98 22.23 -6.51 3.92
C GLY A 98 23.16 -5.30 3.85
N PHE A 99 22.63 -4.08 3.88
CA PHE A 99 23.45 -2.87 3.83
C PHE A 99 22.99 -1.76 4.78
N ASP A 100 23.96 -0.90 5.08
CA ASP A 100 23.76 0.31 5.87
C ASP A 100 23.30 1.43 4.95
N LEU A 101 22.05 1.87 5.11
CA LEU A 101 21.42 2.93 4.33
C LEU A 101 22.04 4.31 4.58
N SER A 102 22.83 4.45 5.65
CA SER A 102 23.51 5.71 5.98
C SER A 102 24.78 5.94 5.14
N THR A 103 25.29 4.89 4.49
CA THR A 103 26.46 4.99 3.63
C THR A 103 26.13 5.54 2.25
N PRO A 104 27.08 6.19 1.53
CA PRO A 104 26.85 6.60 0.15
C PRO A 104 26.41 5.46 -0.78
N ILE A 105 26.97 4.26 -0.58
CA ILE A 105 26.61 3.04 -1.34
C ILE A 105 25.18 2.63 -1.00
N GLY A 106 24.81 2.58 0.29
CA GLY A 106 23.45 2.27 0.72
C GLY A 106 22.42 3.25 0.17
N LYS A 107 22.73 4.54 0.15
CA LYS A 107 21.88 5.57 -0.46
C LYS A 107 21.73 5.39 -1.97
N ALA A 108 22.83 5.09 -2.68
CA ALA A 108 22.78 4.80 -4.11
C ALA A 108 21.94 3.56 -4.43
N MET A 109 22.09 2.48 -3.64
CA MET A 109 21.27 1.28 -3.76
C MET A 109 19.80 1.55 -3.53
N LEU A 110 19.46 2.32 -2.49
CA LEU A 110 18.07 2.70 -2.20
C LEU A 110 17.47 3.53 -3.35
N THR A 111 18.23 4.47 -3.92
CA THR A 111 17.81 5.26 -5.07
C THR A 111 17.59 4.40 -6.32
N MET A 112 18.46 3.42 -6.55
CA MET A 112 18.30 2.46 -7.66
C MET A 112 17.04 1.61 -7.48
N MET A 113 16.78 1.10 -6.27
CA MET A 113 15.56 0.35 -5.95
C MET A 113 14.29 1.21 -6.15
N ALA A 114 14.37 2.52 -5.83
CA ALA A 114 13.30 3.46 -6.12
C ALA A 114 13.01 3.53 -7.62
N GLY A 115 14.03 3.73 -8.44
CA GLY A 115 13.89 3.80 -9.89
C GLY A 115 13.35 2.52 -10.50
N LEU A 116 13.76 1.36 -10.01
CA LEU A 116 13.24 0.06 -10.46
C LEU A 116 11.75 -0.11 -10.11
N ALA A 117 11.34 0.29 -8.91
CA ALA A 117 9.94 0.22 -8.49
C ALA A 117 9.03 1.15 -9.31
N ASP A 118 9.51 2.35 -9.66
CA ASP A 118 8.78 3.27 -10.54
C ASP A 118 8.70 2.72 -11.97
N LEU A 119 9.77 2.16 -12.51
CA LEU A 119 9.78 1.51 -13.82
C LEU A 119 8.79 0.33 -13.86
N GLU A 120 8.77 -0.53 -12.83
CA GLU A 120 7.79 -1.63 -12.75
C GLU A 120 6.35 -1.13 -12.77
N LYS A 121 6.05 -0.07 -12.03
CA LYS A 121 4.74 0.57 -12.00
C LYS A 121 4.34 1.13 -13.37
N ASP A 122 5.28 1.75 -14.09
CA ASP A 122 5.03 2.29 -15.42
C ASP A 122 4.76 1.16 -16.43
N LEU A 123 5.53 0.09 -16.41
CA LEU A 123 5.31 -1.10 -17.25
C LEU A 123 3.94 -1.75 -16.97
N ILE A 124 3.53 -1.86 -15.70
CA ILE A 124 2.20 -2.36 -15.34
C ILE A 124 1.11 -1.43 -15.88
N SER A 125 1.30 -0.10 -15.78
CA SER A 125 0.36 0.90 -16.29
C SER A 125 0.21 0.81 -17.81
N GLU A 126 1.31 0.66 -18.55
CA GLU A 126 1.29 0.48 -20.00
C GLU A 126 0.56 -0.81 -20.41
N ARG A 127 0.88 -1.93 -19.79
CA ARG A 127 0.17 -3.21 -20.04
C ARG A 127 -1.32 -3.10 -19.79
N ARG A 128 -1.71 -2.41 -18.70
CA ARG A 128 -3.11 -2.17 -18.37
C ARG A 128 -3.80 -1.32 -19.44
N LYS A 129 -3.16 -0.22 -19.89
CA LYS A 129 -3.69 0.63 -20.96
C LYS A 129 -3.90 -0.17 -22.25
N ALA A 130 -2.88 -0.92 -22.69
CA ALA A 130 -2.96 -1.78 -23.88
C ALA A 130 -4.08 -2.84 -23.76
N GLY A 131 -4.26 -3.45 -22.57
CA GLY A 131 -5.36 -4.38 -22.31
C GLY A 131 -6.74 -3.73 -22.39
N ILE A 132 -6.90 -2.51 -21.85
CA ILE A 132 -8.13 -1.72 -21.96
C ILE A 132 -8.45 -1.38 -23.42
N GLU A 133 -7.46 -0.95 -24.19
CA GLU A 133 -7.61 -0.62 -25.61
C GLU A 133 -8.05 -1.84 -26.44
N ARG A 134 -7.42 -2.99 -26.19
CA ARG A 134 -7.83 -4.25 -26.84
C ARG A 134 -9.27 -4.62 -26.47
N ALA A 135 -9.65 -4.59 -25.20
CA ALA A 135 -11.00 -4.91 -24.76
C ALA A 135 -12.05 -3.96 -25.38
N LYS A 136 -11.71 -2.67 -25.53
CA LYS A 136 -12.57 -1.69 -26.25
C LYS A 136 -12.73 -2.06 -27.72
N ALA A 137 -11.64 -2.42 -28.40
CA ALA A 137 -11.67 -2.81 -29.81
C ALA A 137 -12.48 -4.10 -30.03
N GLU A 138 -12.46 -5.02 -29.09
CA GLU A 138 -13.24 -6.26 -29.07
C GLU A 138 -14.71 -6.04 -28.62
N GLY A 139 -15.12 -4.81 -28.31
CA GLY A 139 -16.48 -4.50 -27.85
C GLY A 139 -16.82 -5.04 -26.46
N VAL A 140 -15.83 -5.43 -25.67
CA VAL A 140 -16.05 -5.94 -24.31
C VAL A 140 -16.54 -4.80 -23.41
N HIS A 141 -17.68 -5.00 -22.77
CA HIS A 141 -18.24 -4.04 -21.83
C HIS A 141 -17.33 -3.88 -20.62
N MET A 142 -16.78 -2.66 -20.45
CA MET A 142 -15.91 -2.32 -19.32
C MET A 142 -16.67 -1.48 -18.31
N GLY A 143 -16.95 -2.05 -17.17
CA GLY A 143 -17.67 -1.40 -16.07
C GLY A 143 -18.62 -2.35 -15.38
N ARG A 144 -19.51 -1.79 -14.56
CA ARG A 144 -20.53 -2.58 -13.89
C ARG A 144 -21.52 -3.14 -14.92
N PRO A 145 -21.78 -4.46 -14.91
CA PRO A 145 -22.76 -5.05 -15.83
C PRO A 145 -24.09 -4.34 -15.79
N VAL A 146 -24.65 -4.06 -16.97
CA VAL A 146 -25.99 -3.48 -17.10
C VAL A 146 -27.00 -4.52 -16.66
N LYS A 147 -27.74 -4.25 -15.57
CA LYS A 147 -28.73 -5.20 -15.02
C LYS A 147 -30.03 -5.25 -15.85
N ALA A 148 -30.37 -4.15 -16.51
CA ALA A 148 -31.56 -4.06 -17.35
C ALA A 148 -31.37 -3.02 -18.44
N SER A 149 -31.93 -3.26 -19.63
CA SER A 149 -32.00 -2.28 -20.71
C SER A 149 -33.29 -1.44 -20.61
N SER A 150 -33.33 -0.27 -21.28
CA SER A 150 -34.55 0.54 -21.39
C SER A 150 -35.66 -0.26 -22.07
N GLU A 151 -35.35 -1.03 -23.11
CA GLU A 151 -36.28 -1.88 -23.84
C GLU A 151 -36.94 -2.93 -22.92
N ALA A 152 -36.18 -3.58 -22.06
CA ALA A 152 -36.72 -4.57 -21.11
C ALA A 152 -37.71 -3.91 -20.12
N VAL A 153 -37.40 -2.72 -19.65
CA VAL A 153 -38.30 -1.95 -18.75
C VAL A 153 -39.58 -1.53 -19.50
N GLN A 154 -39.45 -1.03 -20.73
CA GLN A 154 -40.60 -0.61 -21.56
C GLN A 154 -41.52 -1.80 -21.92
N THR A 155 -40.94 -2.95 -22.23
CA THR A 155 -41.70 -4.18 -22.48
C THR A 155 -42.53 -4.59 -21.26
N LEU A 156 -41.97 -4.55 -20.07
CA LEU A 156 -42.69 -4.88 -18.85
C LEU A 156 -43.78 -3.85 -18.48
N ILE A 157 -43.54 -2.57 -18.78
CA ILE A 157 -44.56 -1.49 -18.66
C ILE A 157 -45.74 -1.80 -19.63
N SER A 158 -45.49 -2.12 -20.89
CA SER A 158 -46.52 -2.43 -21.88
C SER A 158 -47.34 -3.68 -21.52
N GLN A 159 -46.76 -4.61 -20.75
CA GLN A 159 -47.44 -5.79 -20.18
C GLN A 159 -48.28 -5.45 -18.93
N GLY A 160 -48.40 -4.17 -18.55
CA GLY A 160 -49.21 -3.72 -17.43
C GLY A 160 -48.61 -3.97 -16.04
N LYS A 161 -47.30 -4.34 -15.95
CA LYS A 161 -46.64 -4.56 -14.66
C LYS A 161 -46.42 -3.23 -13.91
N THR A 162 -46.64 -3.30 -12.63
CA THR A 162 -46.36 -2.15 -11.74
C THR A 162 -44.86 -1.91 -11.57
N ARG A 163 -44.50 -0.69 -11.23
CA ARG A 163 -43.09 -0.32 -10.94
C ARG A 163 -42.41 -1.29 -9.94
N LEU A 164 -43.12 -1.68 -8.87
CA LEU A 164 -42.56 -2.57 -7.83
C LEU A 164 -42.24 -3.96 -8.41
N GLN A 165 -43.16 -4.52 -9.20
CA GLN A 165 -42.95 -5.79 -9.87
C GLN A 165 -41.76 -5.76 -10.84
N ILE A 166 -41.60 -4.68 -11.61
CA ILE A 166 -40.48 -4.48 -12.54
C ILE A 166 -39.14 -4.37 -11.78
N GLN A 167 -39.15 -3.65 -10.66
CA GLN A 167 -37.96 -3.52 -9.83
C GLN A 167 -37.52 -4.87 -9.24
N GLU A 168 -38.47 -5.67 -8.78
CA GLU A 168 -38.21 -6.98 -8.21
C GLU A 168 -37.74 -7.97 -9.30
N GLU A 169 -38.39 -8.02 -10.43
CA GLU A 169 -38.08 -8.94 -11.53
C GLU A 169 -36.72 -8.66 -12.19
N LEU A 170 -36.36 -7.39 -12.37
CA LEU A 170 -35.08 -6.98 -12.97
C LEU A 170 -33.97 -6.72 -11.93
N GLY A 171 -34.25 -6.82 -10.65
CA GLY A 171 -33.30 -6.56 -9.57
C GLY A 171 -32.70 -5.15 -9.61
N ILE A 172 -33.52 -4.12 -10.00
CA ILE A 172 -33.09 -2.74 -10.18
C ILE A 172 -33.63 -1.81 -9.08
N SER A 173 -32.87 -0.76 -8.80
CA SER A 173 -33.29 0.27 -7.85
C SER A 173 -34.39 1.18 -8.44
N ARG A 174 -35.12 1.89 -7.56
CA ARG A 174 -36.10 2.91 -7.95
C ARG A 174 -35.49 3.97 -8.90
N ALA A 175 -34.29 4.44 -8.59
CA ALA A 175 -33.60 5.43 -9.43
C ALA A 175 -33.28 4.87 -10.84
N THR A 176 -32.86 3.60 -10.91
CA THR A 176 -32.60 2.91 -12.18
C THR A 176 -33.87 2.74 -13.00
N TYR A 177 -34.98 2.37 -12.36
CA TYR A 177 -36.28 2.28 -13.05
C TYR A 177 -36.66 3.60 -13.73
N TYR A 178 -36.67 4.72 -13.01
CA TYR A 178 -37.04 6.02 -13.60
C TYR A 178 -36.06 6.52 -14.67
N ARG A 179 -34.82 6.12 -14.62
CA ARG A 179 -33.84 6.43 -15.68
C ARG A 179 -34.10 5.63 -16.96
N LEU A 180 -34.54 4.37 -16.85
CA LEU A 180 -34.76 3.47 -17.97
C LEU A 180 -36.19 3.51 -18.50
N ALA A 181 -37.15 4.02 -17.73
CA ALA A 181 -38.55 4.17 -18.11
C ALA A 181 -38.85 5.43 -18.92
N LYS A 182 -37.85 6.33 -19.12
CA LYS A 182 -37.94 7.48 -20.00
C LYS A 182 -37.77 7.04 -21.45
#